data_23e4f70b5e28d3bc21b8cb51e94f7885
#
_entry.id   23e4f70b5e28d3bc21b8cb51e94f7885
#
_cell.length_a   1.000
_cell.length_b   1.000
_cell.length_c   1.000
_cell.angle_alpha   90.00
_cell.angle_beta   90.00
_cell.angle_gamma   90.00
#
_symmetry.space_group_name_H-M   'P 1'
#
loop_
_entity.id
_entity.type
_entity.pdbx_description
1 polymer ?
#
loop_
_entity_poly.entity_id
_entity_poly.type
_entity_poly.pdbx_seq_one_letter_code
_entity_poly.pdbx_strand_id
1 'polypeptide(L)'
;MKQHKYLKITISLILLIALITAASIFLSYNVLKVRTFSYETDKAVDPVRAVVISDLHEHEFGKDNVKLVEKIREQEPDIILMVGDFVNQDSADSTVAVKLVEQLSKLAPVCYSLGNHEESYMAKTDWKFPKEIEKAGAHFLDKEYVDMDIRGTKLRIGGMFSYAFGADGKDSAAAAPEDVKNFLMDFQDTERLKIMMAHRPDSFIFGDAASVWDVDLVVSGHDHGGQVVVPFAGGVFGGDQGYFPKYVHGMYEKERLHLFVSSGLGSANEPLPRVNNLPEVAVVEIEKSTQT
;
A
#
# COMPACT_ATOMS: atom_id res chain seq x y z
N MET A 1 18.99 30.94 -42.24
CA MET A 1 19.37 29.51 -42.12
C MET A 1 19.58 29.03 -40.67
N LYS A 2 20.36 29.69 -39.81
CA LYS A 2 20.60 29.25 -38.43
C LYS A 2 19.33 29.17 -37.58
N GLN A 3 18.39 30.15 -37.63
CA GLN A 3 17.14 30.15 -36.86
C GLN A 3 16.23 28.96 -37.19
N HIS A 4 16.08 28.60 -38.47
CA HIS A 4 15.27 27.41 -38.85
C HIS A 4 15.90 26.11 -38.37
N LYS A 5 17.22 26.03 -38.25
CA LYS A 5 17.91 24.86 -37.70
C LYS A 5 17.63 24.72 -36.20
N TYR A 6 17.71 25.79 -35.42
CA TYR A 6 17.42 25.79 -33.99
C TYR A 6 15.94 25.47 -33.74
N LEU A 7 15.00 26.07 -34.51
CA LEU A 7 13.57 25.76 -34.40
C LEU A 7 13.28 24.27 -34.64
N LYS A 8 13.87 23.67 -35.67
CA LYS A 8 13.73 22.22 -35.93
C LYS A 8 14.27 21.37 -34.79
N ILE A 9 15.43 21.71 -34.24
CA ILE A 9 16.02 20.99 -33.09
C ILE A 9 15.11 21.09 -31.88
N THR A 10 14.59 22.31 -31.56
CA THR A 10 13.68 22.51 -30.44
C THR A 10 12.40 21.69 -30.60
N ILE A 11 11.77 21.71 -31.78
CA ILE A 11 10.57 20.92 -32.07
C ILE A 11 10.88 19.43 -31.92
N SER A 12 12.00 18.95 -32.46
CA SER A 12 12.39 17.54 -32.34
C SER A 12 12.61 17.12 -30.88
N LEU A 13 13.20 17.98 -30.05
CA LEU A 13 13.37 17.72 -28.62
C LEU A 13 12.04 17.66 -27.88
N ILE A 14 11.12 18.59 -28.16
CA ILE A 14 9.76 18.59 -27.58
C ILE A 14 9.02 17.33 -27.95
N LEU A 15 9.06 16.92 -29.22
CA LEU A 15 8.42 15.68 -29.68
C LEU A 15 9.02 14.43 -29.03
N LEU A 16 10.32 14.39 -28.86
CA LEU A 16 11.01 13.30 -28.20
C LEU A 16 10.60 13.20 -26.71
N ILE A 17 10.58 14.32 -26.01
CA ILE A 17 10.11 14.37 -24.60
C ILE A 17 8.66 13.91 -24.50
N ALA A 18 7.78 14.40 -25.37
CA ALA A 18 6.38 14.01 -25.39
C ALA A 18 6.21 12.49 -25.63
N LEU A 19 7.01 11.91 -26.55
CA LEU A 19 7.00 10.48 -26.82
C LEU A 19 7.48 9.66 -25.61
N ILE A 20 8.56 10.08 -24.97
CA ILE A 20 9.10 9.43 -23.76
C ILE A 20 8.06 9.49 -22.64
N THR A 21 7.42 10.65 -22.43
CA THR A 21 6.38 10.80 -21.40
C THR A 21 5.18 9.91 -21.69
N ALA A 22 4.70 9.86 -22.93
CA ALA A 22 3.59 9.01 -23.33
C ALA A 22 3.92 7.52 -23.14
N ALA A 23 5.11 7.09 -23.55
CA ALA A 23 5.58 5.73 -23.32
C ALA A 23 5.70 5.41 -21.81
N SER A 24 6.20 6.35 -21.03
CA SER A 24 6.32 6.21 -19.57
C SER A 24 4.94 6.07 -18.91
N ILE A 25 3.96 6.89 -19.30
CA ILE A 25 2.57 6.77 -18.82
C ILE A 25 2.03 5.38 -19.18
N PHE A 26 2.15 4.97 -20.44
CA PHE A 26 1.67 3.65 -20.86
C PHE A 26 2.27 2.51 -20.03
N LEU A 27 3.57 2.52 -19.82
CA LEU A 27 4.26 1.52 -18.98
C LEU A 27 3.78 1.58 -17.53
N SER A 28 3.58 2.77 -16.98
CA SER A 28 3.13 2.99 -15.59
C SER A 28 1.70 2.54 -15.30
N TYR A 29 0.92 2.15 -16.32
CA TYR A 29 -0.41 1.56 -16.15
C TYR A 29 -0.50 0.09 -16.60
N ASN A 30 0.53 -0.44 -17.27
CA ASN A 30 0.41 -1.75 -17.89
C ASN A 30 1.49 -2.76 -17.49
N VAL A 31 2.61 -2.31 -16.91
CA VAL A 31 3.76 -3.17 -16.61
C VAL A 31 3.93 -3.32 -15.11
N LEU A 32 3.53 -4.48 -14.59
CA LEU A 32 3.74 -4.85 -13.19
C LEU A 32 5.23 -5.04 -12.90
N LYS A 33 5.70 -4.40 -11.84
CA LYS A 33 7.05 -4.56 -11.30
C LYS A 33 7.00 -5.21 -9.93
N VAL A 34 7.82 -6.24 -9.75
CA VAL A 34 8.08 -6.80 -8.41
C VAL A 34 9.26 -6.07 -7.79
N ARG A 35 9.15 -5.71 -6.53
CA ARG A 35 10.25 -5.19 -5.71
C ARG A 35 10.28 -5.92 -4.38
N THR A 36 11.48 -6.29 -3.96
CA THR A 36 11.70 -6.96 -2.67
C THR A 36 12.33 -5.98 -1.69
N PHE A 37 11.83 -6.00 -0.47
CA PHE A 37 12.30 -5.22 0.68
C PHE A 37 12.56 -6.17 1.83
N SER A 38 13.65 -5.99 2.55
CA SER A 38 13.97 -6.79 3.74
C SER A 38 13.56 -6.05 5.00
N TYR A 39 12.98 -6.78 5.95
CA TYR A 39 12.71 -6.35 7.31
C TYR A 39 13.29 -7.35 8.29
N GLU A 40 14.35 -6.95 8.98
CA GLU A 40 15.05 -7.79 9.96
C GLU A 40 14.49 -7.58 11.37
N THR A 41 14.22 -8.69 12.09
CA THR A 41 13.71 -8.65 13.47
C THR A 41 14.08 -9.89 14.27
N ASP A 42 14.34 -9.74 15.55
CA ASP A 42 14.60 -10.85 16.46
C ASP A 42 13.37 -11.74 16.71
N LYS A 43 12.16 -11.26 16.37
CA LYS A 43 10.90 -11.99 16.50
C LYS A 43 10.68 -13.03 15.38
N ALA A 44 11.41 -12.92 14.26
CA ALA A 44 11.34 -13.91 13.20
C ALA A 44 12.09 -15.20 13.58
N VAL A 45 11.51 -16.36 13.23
CA VAL A 45 12.13 -17.68 13.40
C VAL A 45 12.71 -18.14 12.07
N ASP A 46 11.86 -18.37 11.08
CA ASP A 46 12.22 -18.60 9.70
C ASP A 46 11.72 -17.45 8.83
N PRO A 47 12.35 -17.20 7.68
CA PRO A 47 11.91 -16.11 6.77
C PRO A 47 10.44 -16.25 6.37
N VAL A 48 9.69 -15.16 6.47
CA VAL A 48 8.29 -15.05 6.03
C VAL A 48 8.21 -14.08 4.87
N ARG A 49 7.61 -14.51 3.77
CA ARG A 49 7.42 -13.71 2.58
C ARG A 49 6.01 -13.13 2.55
N ALA A 50 5.88 -11.86 2.91
CA ALA A 50 4.64 -11.11 2.82
C ALA A 50 4.57 -10.37 1.48
N VAL A 51 3.58 -10.72 0.64
CA VAL A 51 3.29 -9.93 -0.56
C VAL A 51 2.32 -8.82 -0.18
N VAL A 52 2.70 -7.58 -0.47
CA VAL A 52 1.91 -6.38 -0.20
C VAL A 52 1.44 -5.77 -1.51
N ILE A 53 0.14 -5.53 -1.59
CA ILE A 53 -0.50 -4.82 -2.69
C ILE A 53 -1.49 -3.78 -2.14
N SER A 54 -1.63 -2.66 -2.84
CA SER A 54 -2.54 -1.55 -2.48
C SER A 54 -2.97 -0.78 -3.72
N ASP A 55 -3.95 0.10 -3.55
CA ASP A 55 -4.29 1.14 -4.53
C ASP A 55 -4.57 0.56 -5.94
N LEU A 56 -5.42 -0.46 -6.03
CA LEU A 56 -5.78 -1.06 -7.31
C LEU A 56 -6.73 -0.16 -8.11
N HIS A 57 -7.68 0.51 -7.42
CA HIS A 57 -8.66 1.41 -8.02
C HIS A 57 -9.39 0.79 -9.22
N GLU A 58 -9.84 -0.46 -9.07
CA GLU A 58 -10.53 -1.24 -10.12
C GLU A 58 -9.71 -1.47 -11.40
N HIS A 59 -8.42 -1.11 -11.39
CA HIS A 59 -7.57 -1.37 -12.55
C HIS A 59 -7.38 -2.87 -12.76
N GLU A 60 -7.53 -3.33 -14.00
CA GLU A 60 -7.38 -4.75 -14.33
C GLU A 60 -6.09 -5.02 -15.12
N PHE A 61 -5.20 -5.81 -14.54
CA PHE A 61 -4.02 -6.34 -15.25
C PHE A 61 -4.38 -7.63 -16.01
N GLY A 62 -4.99 -7.46 -17.18
CA GLY A 62 -5.65 -8.51 -17.94
C GLY A 62 -7.02 -8.84 -17.36
N LYS A 63 -7.80 -9.68 -18.06
CA LYS A 63 -9.14 -10.03 -17.64
C LYS A 63 -9.14 -10.65 -16.22
N ASP A 64 -9.99 -10.14 -15.34
CA ASP A 64 -10.11 -10.60 -13.95
C ASP A 64 -8.74 -10.60 -13.21
N ASN A 65 -7.84 -9.68 -13.54
CA ASN A 65 -6.52 -9.52 -12.93
C ASN A 65 -5.56 -10.73 -13.08
N VAL A 66 -5.74 -11.58 -14.11
CA VAL A 66 -4.96 -12.81 -14.27
C VAL A 66 -3.44 -12.58 -14.26
N LYS A 67 -2.96 -11.46 -14.83
CA LYS A 67 -1.53 -11.13 -14.84
C LYS A 67 -1.01 -10.73 -13.47
N LEU A 68 -1.82 -10.03 -12.67
CA LEU A 68 -1.48 -9.66 -11.30
C LEU A 68 -1.41 -10.91 -10.41
N VAL A 69 -2.43 -11.77 -10.49
CA VAL A 69 -2.48 -13.03 -9.74
C VAL A 69 -1.30 -13.92 -10.06
N GLU A 70 -0.94 -14.05 -11.36
CA GLU A 70 0.23 -14.83 -11.76
C GLU A 70 1.53 -14.23 -11.23
N LYS A 71 1.67 -12.90 -11.30
CA LYS A 71 2.84 -12.20 -10.79
C LYS A 71 3.00 -12.38 -9.27
N ILE A 72 1.90 -12.40 -8.52
CA ILE A 72 1.89 -12.68 -7.08
C ILE A 72 2.23 -14.17 -6.81
N ARG A 73 1.65 -15.11 -7.58
CA ARG A 73 1.95 -16.55 -7.45
C ARG A 73 3.44 -16.84 -7.64
N GLU A 74 4.09 -16.20 -8.63
CA GLU A 74 5.54 -16.33 -8.88
C GLU A 74 6.39 -15.94 -7.68
N GLN A 75 5.82 -15.17 -6.73
CA GLN A 75 6.55 -14.75 -5.52
C GLN A 75 6.44 -15.77 -4.38
N GLU A 76 5.65 -16.83 -4.52
CA GLU A 76 5.44 -17.86 -3.50
C GLU A 76 5.13 -17.26 -2.12
N PRO A 77 4.05 -16.44 -1.99
CA PRO A 77 3.75 -15.74 -0.74
C PRO A 77 3.40 -16.70 0.39
N ASP A 78 3.90 -16.43 1.58
CA ASP A 78 3.43 -17.07 2.82
C ASP A 78 2.17 -16.37 3.37
N ILE A 79 2.02 -15.07 3.05
CA ILE A 79 0.85 -14.24 3.36
C ILE A 79 0.70 -13.11 2.33
N ILE A 80 -0.53 -12.66 2.09
CA ILE A 80 -0.84 -11.54 1.21
C ILE A 80 -1.55 -10.45 2.01
N LEU A 81 -1.01 -9.24 1.98
CA LEU A 81 -1.54 -8.06 2.65
C LEU A 81 -2.12 -7.11 1.60
N MET A 82 -3.44 -6.95 1.62
CA MET A 82 -4.20 -6.04 0.75
C MET A 82 -4.51 -4.76 1.53
N VAL A 83 -3.78 -3.67 1.23
CA VAL A 83 -3.73 -2.47 2.08
C VAL A 83 -4.52 -1.32 1.47
N GLY A 84 -5.82 -1.52 1.29
CA GLY A 84 -6.79 -0.49 0.90
C GLY A 84 -6.75 -0.01 -0.55
N ASP A 85 -7.80 0.70 -0.91
CA ASP A 85 -8.05 1.35 -2.20
C ASP A 85 -8.09 0.39 -3.40
N PHE A 86 -8.79 -0.74 -3.24
CA PHE A 86 -9.06 -1.67 -4.35
C PHE A 86 -10.31 -1.28 -5.15
N VAL A 87 -11.26 -0.60 -4.52
CA VAL A 87 -12.42 0.04 -5.17
C VAL A 87 -12.22 1.55 -5.27
N ASN A 88 -13.05 2.22 -6.06
CA ASN A 88 -13.16 3.68 -6.05
C ASN A 88 -14.36 4.12 -5.20
N GLN A 89 -14.33 5.35 -4.70
CA GLN A 89 -15.45 5.92 -3.94
C GLN A 89 -16.76 5.99 -4.73
N ASP A 90 -16.71 5.90 -6.06
CA ASP A 90 -17.83 5.96 -7.01
C ASP A 90 -18.00 4.65 -7.79
N SER A 91 -17.36 3.57 -7.35
CA SER A 91 -17.52 2.23 -7.93
C SER A 91 -18.99 1.82 -7.96
N ALA A 92 -19.39 1.16 -9.04
CA ALA A 92 -20.74 0.63 -9.18
C ALA A 92 -20.97 -0.60 -8.29
N ASP A 93 -19.93 -1.42 -8.12
CA ASP A 93 -19.92 -2.62 -7.28
C ASP A 93 -18.47 -2.97 -6.86
N SER A 94 -18.31 -4.01 -6.06
CA SER A 94 -17.03 -4.50 -5.54
C SER A 94 -16.43 -5.67 -6.33
N THR A 95 -16.99 -6.00 -7.51
CA THR A 95 -16.69 -7.24 -8.24
C THR A 95 -15.20 -7.45 -8.51
N VAL A 96 -14.46 -6.39 -8.87
CA VAL A 96 -13.02 -6.49 -9.17
C VAL A 96 -12.24 -6.88 -7.93
N ALA A 97 -12.50 -6.23 -6.79
CA ALA A 97 -11.85 -6.53 -5.51
C ALA A 97 -12.18 -7.94 -5.01
N VAL A 98 -13.47 -8.30 -5.00
CA VAL A 98 -13.95 -9.63 -4.56
C VAL A 98 -13.34 -10.75 -5.38
N LYS A 99 -13.36 -10.65 -6.71
CA LYS A 99 -12.75 -11.67 -7.59
C LYS A 99 -11.24 -11.78 -7.39
N LEU A 100 -10.57 -10.67 -7.12
CA LEU A 100 -9.13 -10.70 -6.84
C LEU A 100 -8.87 -11.46 -5.53
N VAL A 101 -9.62 -11.16 -4.46
CA VAL A 101 -9.52 -11.88 -3.18
C VAL A 101 -9.80 -13.37 -3.36
N GLU A 102 -10.85 -13.77 -4.09
CA GLU A 102 -11.17 -15.18 -4.38
C GLU A 102 -10.02 -15.94 -5.09
N GLN A 103 -9.23 -15.24 -5.88
CA GLN A 103 -8.08 -15.84 -6.56
C GLN A 103 -6.86 -15.91 -5.65
N LEU A 104 -6.58 -14.83 -4.90
CA LEU A 104 -5.43 -14.73 -4.02
C LEU A 104 -5.54 -15.63 -2.79
N SER A 105 -6.73 -15.81 -2.23
CA SER A 105 -6.99 -16.70 -1.09
C SER A 105 -6.70 -18.18 -1.37
N LYS A 106 -6.55 -18.56 -2.65
CA LYS A 106 -6.09 -19.89 -3.06
C LYS A 106 -4.57 -20.04 -3.08
N LEU A 107 -3.84 -18.95 -2.96
CA LEU A 107 -2.37 -18.93 -2.99
C LEU A 107 -1.80 -18.93 -1.57
N ALA A 108 -2.32 -18.07 -0.70
CA ALA A 108 -1.89 -17.89 0.67
C ALA A 108 -3.02 -17.24 1.51
N PRO A 109 -2.94 -17.23 2.85
CA PRO A 109 -3.81 -16.40 3.69
C PRO A 109 -3.79 -14.94 3.23
N VAL A 110 -4.98 -14.32 3.15
CA VAL A 110 -5.14 -12.92 2.75
C VAL A 110 -5.67 -12.12 3.93
N CYS A 111 -5.00 -11.02 4.26
CA CYS A 111 -5.53 -9.97 5.14
C CYS A 111 -5.88 -8.75 4.30
N TYR A 112 -7.03 -8.15 4.56
CA TYR A 112 -7.55 -6.98 3.85
C TYR A 112 -7.86 -5.86 4.84
N SER A 113 -7.29 -4.68 4.66
CA SER A 113 -7.63 -3.48 5.42
C SER A 113 -8.21 -2.40 4.51
N LEU A 114 -8.95 -1.48 5.12
CA LEU A 114 -9.61 -0.38 4.42
C LEU A 114 -8.62 0.70 3.94
N GLY A 115 -8.92 1.28 2.77
CA GLY A 115 -8.44 2.58 2.37
C GLY A 115 -9.56 3.64 2.43
N ASN A 116 -9.26 4.87 2.06
CA ASN A 116 -10.24 5.96 2.07
C ASN A 116 -11.30 5.80 0.97
N HIS A 117 -10.99 5.09 -0.08
CA HIS A 117 -11.97 4.81 -1.15
C HIS A 117 -12.98 3.75 -0.71
N GLU A 118 -12.57 2.66 -0.03
CA GLU A 118 -13.50 1.69 0.55
C GLU A 118 -14.45 2.33 1.54
N GLU A 119 -13.96 3.19 2.42
CA GLU A 119 -14.79 3.90 3.37
C GLU A 119 -15.87 4.75 2.68
N SER A 120 -15.44 5.54 1.72
CA SER A 120 -16.36 6.40 0.95
C SER A 120 -17.35 5.59 0.12
N TYR A 121 -16.95 4.43 -0.40
CA TYR A 121 -17.79 3.47 -1.11
C TYR A 121 -18.82 2.84 -0.16
N MET A 122 -18.38 2.34 0.99
CA MET A 122 -19.27 1.72 1.98
C MET A 122 -20.32 2.69 2.53
N ALA A 123 -19.96 3.95 2.74
CA ALA A 123 -20.90 4.99 3.17
C ALA A 123 -22.06 5.22 2.17
N LYS A 124 -21.87 4.83 0.90
CA LYS A 124 -22.87 4.93 -0.18
C LYS A 124 -23.58 3.61 -0.46
N THR A 125 -23.07 2.48 0.03
CA THR A 125 -23.55 1.13 -0.31
C THR A 125 -23.75 0.30 0.95
N ASP A 126 -24.88 0.26 1.55
CA ASP A 126 -25.35 -0.61 2.67
C ASP A 126 -24.31 -1.45 3.46
N TRP A 127 -23.05 -1.05 3.51
CA TRP A 127 -21.96 -1.70 4.26
C TRP A 127 -21.81 -3.21 4.02
N LYS A 128 -22.06 -3.70 2.81
CA LYS A 128 -21.96 -5.13 2.46
C LYS A 128 -20.53 -5.58 2.16
N PHE A 129 -19.69 -4.65 1.77
CA PHE A 129 -18.33 -4.89 1.31
C PHE A 129 -17.49 -5.78 2.25
N PRO A 130 -17.44 -5.55 3.58
CA PRO A 130 -16.69 -6.41 4.50
C PRO A 130 -17.09 -7.89 4.37
N LYS A 131 -18.41 -8.17 4.37
CA LYS A 131 -18.92 -9.55 4.25
C LYS A 131 -18.62 -10.18 2.88
N GLU A 132 -18.56 -9.39 1.83
CA GLU A 132 -18.22 -9.88 0.49
C GLU A 132 -16.74 -10.28 0.44
N ILE A 133 -15.84 -9.49 1.03
CA ILE A 133 -14.41 -9.76 1.15
C ILE A 133 -14.13 -10.99 2.03
N GLU A 134 -14.80 -11.10 3.20
CA GLU A 134 -14.71 -12.30 4.06
C GLU A 134 -15.18 -13.56 3.35
N LYS A 135 -16.32 -13.49 2.66
CA LYS A 135 -16.86 -14.61 1.87
C LYS A 135 -15.91 -15.01 0.73
N ALA A 136 -15.17 -14.08 0.17
CA ALA A 136 -14.15 -14.33 -0.84
C ALA A 136 -12.88 -15.01 -0.27
N GLY A 137 -12.73 -15.06 1.05
CA GLY A 137 -11.69 -15.81 1.75
C GLY A 137 -10.59 -14.98 2.39
N ALA A 138 -10.76 -13.67 2.54
CA ALA A 138 -9.81 -12.83 3.28
C ALA A 138 -10.25 -12.61 4.73
N HIS A 139 -9.29 -12.34 5.61
CA HIS A 139 -9.54 -11.72 6.91
C HIS A 139 -9.70 -10.21 6.68
N PHE A 140 -10.93 -9.72 6.84
CA PHE A 140 -11.22 -8.29 6.76
C PHE A 140 -10.94 -7.65 8.12
N LEU A 141 -10.07 -6.64 8.15
CA LEU A 141 -9.58 -6.04 9.38
C LEU A 141 -9.85 -4.53 9.39
N ASP A 142 -10.77 -4.10 10.25
CA ASP A 142 -11.05 -2.70 10.55
C ASP A 142 -11.12 -2.51 12.08
N LYS A 143 -10.05 -2.05 12.69
CA LYS A 143 -9.83 -2.06 14.15
C LYS A 143 -9.98 -3.47 14.73
N GLU A 144 -9.48 -4.42 13.97
CA GLU A 144 -9.41 -5.84 14.31
C GLU A 144 -8.04 -6.39 13.98
N TYR A 145 -7.69 -7.53 14.54
CA TYR A 145 -6.46 -8.24 14.21
C TYR A 145 -6.68 -9.75 14.16
N VAL A 146 -5.73 -10.43 13.53
CA VAL A 146 -5.65 -11.87 13.49
C VAL A 146 -4.24 -12.32 13.92
N ASP A 147 -4.19 -13.35 14.77
CA ASP A 147 -2.95 -14.01 15.16
C ASP A 147 -2.70 -15.21 14.24
N MET A 148 -1.50 -15.28 13.66
CA MET A 148 -1.09 -16.35 12.77
C MET A 148 0.31 -16.87 13.15
N ASP A 149 0.54 -18.15 12.92
CA ASP A 149 1.87 -18.76 13.05
C ASP A 149 2.30 -19.22 11.65
N ILE A 150 3.26 -18.50 11.08
CA ILE A 150 3.76 -18.75 9.72
C ILE A 150 5.24 -19.11 9.80
N ARG A 151 5.62 -20.28 9.33
CA ARG A 151 7.01 -20.80 9.39
C ARG A 151 7.62 -20.69 10.79
N GLY A 152 6.83 -20.91 11.85
CA GLY A 152 7.27 -20.77 13.24
C GLY A 152 7.36 -19.35 13.76
N THR A 153 7.25 -18.34 12.90
CA THR A 153 7.17 -16.93 13.29
C THR A 153 5.73 -16.59 13.70
N LYS A 154 5.58 -16.07 14.91
CA LYS A 154 4.28 -15.69 15.47
C LYS A 154 3.95 -14.25 15.07
N LEU A 155 2.94 -14.07 14.24
CA LEU A 155 2.50 -12.78 13.73
C LEU A 155 1.20 -12.35 14.40
N ARG A 156 1.04 -11.05 14.66
CA ARG A 156 -0.23 -10.38 14.87
C ARG A 156 -0.41 -9.35 13.77
N ILE A 157 -1.43 -9.51 12.94
CA ILE A 157 -1.70 -8.62 11.82
C ILE A 157 -2.97 -7.86 12.14
N GLY A 158 -2.84 -6.54 12.29
CA GLY A 158 -3.95 -5.62 12.53
C GLY A 158 -4.28 -4.82 11.27
N GLY A 159 -5.52 -4.39 11.17
CA GLY A 159 -5.98 -3.45 10.17
C GLY A 159 -6.64 -2.25 10.81
N MET A 160 -6.36 -1.09 10.25
CA MET A 160 -6.97 0.16 10.68
C MET A 160 -7.54 0.90 9.50
N PHE A 161 -8.57 1.64 9.81
CA PHE A 161 -9.14 2.65 8.98
C PHE A 161 -8.12 3.74 8.58
N SER A 162 -8.34 4.41 7.44
CA SER A 162 -7.37 5.32 6.84
C SER A 162 -6.94 6.50 7.70
N TYR A 163 -7.84 7.05 8.53
CA TYR A 163 -7.55 8.17 9.42
C TYR A 163 -7.50 7.73 10.89
N ALA A 164 -6.38 7.16 11.30
CA ALA A 164 -6.27 6.67 12.67
C ALA A 164 -6.16 7.80 13.70
N PHE A 165 -5.46 8.89 13.39
CA PHE A 165 -5.12 9.94 14.38
C PHE A 165 -5.33 11.37 13.89
N GLY A 166 -5.71 11.62 12.66
CA GLY A 166 -5.66 12.92 12.00
C GLY A 166 -6.66 13.99 12.47
N ALA A 167 -7.47 13.72 13.49
CA ALA A 167 -8.58 14.61 13.87
C ALA A 167 -8.15 15.99 14.39
N ASP A 168 -6.92 16.13 14.89
CA ASP A 168 -6.39 17.42 15.41
C ASP A 168 -5.47 18.14 14.39
N GLY A 169 -5.28 17.58 13.20
CA GLY A 169 -4.36 18.10 12.18
C GLY A 169 -2.88 18.05 12.58
N LYS A 170 -2.52 17.24 13.58
CA LYS A 170 -1.15 17.05 14.09
C LYS A 170 -0.74 15.58 14.14
N ASP A 171 -1.62 14.69 13.74
CA ASP A 171 -1.44 13.24 13.82
C ASP A 171 -1.05 12.75 15.22
N SER A 172 -1.60 13.42 16.25
CA SER A 172 -1.31 13.08 17.64
C SER A 172 -2.02 11.82 18.07
N ALA A 173 -1.28 10.86 18.64
CA ALA A 173 -1.84 9.63 19.20
C ALA A 173 -2.88 9.93 20.31
N ALA A 174 -2.73 11.04 21.03
CA ALA A 174 -3.69 11.48 22.04
C ALA A 174 -5.03 11.93 21.44
N ALA A 175 -5.07 12.36 20.19
CA ALA A 175 -6.29 12.77 19.48
C ALA A 175 -7.03 11.58 18.81
N ALA A 176 -6.49 10.36 18.87
CA ALA A 176 -7.16 9.19 18.34
C ALA A 176 -8.54 9.01 19.00
N PRO A 177 -9.59 8.61 18.26
CA PRO A 177 -10.86 8.20 18.83
C PRO A 177 -10.71 7.10 19.89
N GLU A 178 -11.65 7.01 20.83
CA GLU A 178 -11.53 6.05 21.92
C GLU A 178 -11.52 4.59 21.46
N ASP A 179 -12.30 4.26 20.43
CA ASP A 179 -12.33 2.91 19.82
C ASP A 179 -10.99 2.55 19.18
N VAL A 180 -10.32 3.51 18.52
CA VAL A 180 -8.97 3.32 17.97
C VAL A 180 -7.94 3.13 19.09
N LYS A 181 -8.01 3.90 20.17
CA LYS A 181 -7.13 3.75 21.34
C LYS A 181 -7.29 2.37 21.98
N ASN A 182 -8.54 1.95 22.21
CA ASN A 182 -8.83 0.65 22.80
C ASN A 182 -8.32 -0.49 21.92
N PHE A 183 -8.52 -0.40 20.61
CA PHE A 183 -7.98 -1.36 19.66
C PHE A 183 -6.45 -1.43 19.72
N LEU A 184 -5.75 -0.29 19.68
CA LEU A 184 -4.29 -0.26 19.69
C LEU A 184 -3.70 -0.74 21.03
N MET A 185 -4.37 -0.48 22.15
CA MET A 185 -3.97 -1.02 23.46
C MET A 185 -4.06 -2.54 23.50
N ASP A 186 -5.12 -3.13 22.93
CA ASP A 186 -5.28 -4.58 22.85
C ASP A 186 -4.33 -5.18 21.78
N PHE A 187 -4.19 -4.52 20.63
CA PHE A 187 -3.30 -4.94 19.56
C PHE A 187 -1.83 -5.06 20.02
N GLN A 188 -1.35 -4.12 20.82
CA GLN A 188 0.06 -4.14 21.26
C GLN A 188 0.34 -5.11 22.40
N ASP A 189 -0.68 -5.63 23.09
CA ASP A 189 -0.51 -6.54 24.24
C ASP A 189 -0.18 -7.98 23.78
N THR A 190 1.01 -8.13 23.22
CA THR A 190 1.54 -9.43 22.77
C THR A 190 3.04 -9.35 22.50
N GLU A 191 3.72 -10.50 22.64
CA GLU A 191 5.12 -10.69 22.20
C GLU A 191 5.23 -11.09 20.70
N ARG A 192 4.12 -11.27 20.00
CA ARG A 192 4.13 -11.57 18.58
C ARG A 192 4.75 -10.43 17.78
N LEU A 193 5.22 -10.70 16.58
CA LEU A 193 5.58 -9.67 15.62
C LEU A 193 4.32 -8.93 15.18
N LYS A 194 4.24 -7.65 15.47
CA LYS A 194 3.07 -6.79 15.28
C LYS A 194 3.17 -6.03 13.96
N ILE A 195 2.36 -6.46 12.98
CA ILE A 195 2.25 -5.81 11.66
C ILE A 195 0.91 -5.10 11.59
N MET A 196 0.94 -3.78 11.40
CA MET A 196 -0.25 -2.95 11.25
C MET A 196 -0.45 -2.56 9.79
N MET A 197 -1.56 -2.95 9.21
CA MET A 197 -2.01 -2.48 7.90
C MET A 197 -2.76 -1.16 8.09
N ALA A 198 -2.13 -0.04 7.76
CA ALA A 198 -2.69 1.30 7.81
C ALA A 198 -2.50 1.96 6.46
N HIS A 199 -3.58 2.07 5.68
CA HIS A 199 -3.51 2.54 4.30
C HIS A 199 -2.76 3.86 4.15
N ARG A 200 -3.03 4.85 5.03
CA ARG A 200 -2.34 6.14 5.06
C ARG A 200 -1.14 6.09 6.01
N PRO A 201 0.07 6.37 5.53
CA PRO A 201 1.27 6.33 6.37
C PRO A 201 1.32 7.46 7.42
N ASP A 202 0.60 8.55 7.18
CA ASP A 202 0.68 9.82 7.92
C ASP A 202 0.50 9.64 9.42
N SER A 203 -0.51 8.86 9.84
CA SER A 203 -0.81 8.63 11.25
C SER A 203 0.36 8.10 12.08
N PHE A 204 1.23 7.31 11.46
CA PHE A 204 2.36 6.70 12.15
C PHE A 204 3.68 7.45 11.96
N ILE A 205 3.82 8.19 10.85
CA ILE A 205 5.11 8.80 10.51
C ILE A 205 5.24 10.27 10.93
N PHE A 206 4.14 11.05 10.92
CA PHE A 206 4.21 12.48 11.24
C PHE A 206 4.02 12.79 12.70
N GLY A 207 3.08 12.15 13.37
CA GLY A 207 2.78 12.38 14.77
C GLY A 207 3.75 11.71 15.75
N ASP A 208 3.25 11.44 16.93
CA ASP A 208 3.96 10.78 18.03
C ASP A 208 3.61 9.29 18.20
N ALA A 209 2.85 8.72 17.28
CA ALA A 209 2.39 7.33 17.35
C ALA A 209 3.53 6.32 17.47
N ALA A 210 4.66 6.55 16.79
CA ALA A 210 5.84 5.68 16.87
C ALA A 210 6.44 5.59 18.27
N SER A 211 6.27 6.62 19.09
CA SER A 211 6.73 6.63 20.51
C SER A 211 5.66 6.17 21.48
N VAL A 212 4.39 6.23 21.11
CA VAL A 212 3.25 5.89 21.99
C VAL A 212 2.83 4.44 21.83
N TRP A 213 2.74 3.93 20.60
CA TRP A 213 2.24 2.59 20.31
C TRP A 213 3.37 1.61 20.00
N ASP A 214 3.27 0.41 20.55
CA ASP A 214 4.22 -0.67 20.32
C ASP A 214 3.80 -1.47 19.08
N VAL A 215 4.18 -0.97 17.90
CA VAL A 215 4.01 -1.60 16.58
C VAL A 215 5.38 -1.83 15.98
N ASP A 216 5.64 -3.03 15.44
CA ASP A 216 6.95 -3.37 14.88
C ASP A 216 7.08 -2.92 13.42
N LEU A 217 6.04 -3.18 12.60
CA LEU A 217 6.00 -2.83 11.20
C LEU A 217 4.63 -2.26 10.83
N VAL A 218 4.60 -1.10 10.20
CA VAL A 218 3.40 -0.56 9.53
C VAL A 218 3.53 -0.77 8.04
N VAL A 219 2.44 -1.17 7.39
CA VAL A 219 2.36 -1.38 5.94
C VAL A 219 1.30 -0.45 5.37
N SER A 220 1.67 0.38 4.41
CA SER A 220 0.84 1.47 3.88
C SER A 220 0.83 1.51 2.34
N GLY A 221 -0.14 2.23 1.80
CA GLY A 221 -0.27 2.61 0.39
C GLY A 221 -0.50 4.12 0.25
N HIS A 222 -1.59 4.52 -0.41
CA HIS A 222 -2.19 5.86 -0.49
C HIS A 222 -1.45 6.90 -1.33
N ASP A 223 -0.14 7.01 -1.21
CA ASP A 223 0.66 8.06 -1.86
C ASP A 223 1.05 7.74 -3.31
N HIS A 224 0.63 6.59 -3.82
CA HIS A 224 0.88 6.13 -5.20
C HIS A 224 2.33 6.32 -5.66
N GLY A 225 3.32 6.15 -4.77
CA GLY A 225 4.73 6.37 -5.08
C GLY A 225 5.07 7.80 -5.49
N GLY A 226 4.19 8.77 -5.19
CA GLY A 226 4.32 10.18 -5.57
C GLY A 226 3.88 10.49 -6.98
N GLN A 227 3.02 9.67 -7.61
CA GLN A 227 2.42 9.80 -8.96
C GLN A 227 3.48 9.94 -10.07
N VAL A 228 4.12 11.08 -10.18
CA VAL A 228 5.25 11.35 -11.09
C VAL A 228 6.56 11.19 -10.33
N VAL A 229 7.41 10.27 -10.79
CA VAL A 229 8.73 10.06 -10.18
C VAL A 229 9.79 10.71 -11.03
N VAL A 230 10.41 11.77 -10.51
CA VAL A 230 11.53 12.47 -11.14
C VAL A 230 12.85 11.83 -10.70
N PRO A 231 13.70 11.38 -11.64
CA PRO A 231 15.00 10.81 -11.30
C PRO A 231 15.80 11.75 -10.37
N PHE A 232 16.31 11.19 -9.28
CA PHE A 232 17.09 11.87 -8.24
C PHE A 232 16.30 12.85 -7.34
N ALA A 233 15.07 13.24 -7.70
CA ALA A 233 14.22 14.12 -6.90
C ALA A 233 13.09 13.38 -6.18
N GLY A 234 12.72 12.16 -6.62
CA GLY A 234 11.67 11.37 -6.00
C GLY A 234 10.27 11.67 -6.53
N GLY A 235 9.26 11.36 -5.73
CA GLY A 235 7.85 11.59 -6.06
C GLY A 235 7.47 13.08 -6.07
N VAL A 236 6.55 13.45 -6.94
CA VAL A 236 6.13 14.86 -7.09
C VAL A 236 4.91 15.18 -6.24
N PHE A 237 3.97 14.23 -6.09
CA PHE A 237 2.72 14.46 -5.36
C PHE A 237 2.30 13.21 -4.61
N GLY A 238 2.11 13.30 -3.30
CA GLY A 238 1.71 12.20 -2.45
C GLY A 238 0.52 12.63 -1.59
N GLY A 239 -0.70 12.53 -2.15
CA GLY A 239 -1.94 12.73 -1.42
C GLY A 239 -1.89 13.84 -0.37
N ASP A 240 -2.03 13.47 0.90
CA ASP A 240 -2.03 14.40 2.02
C ASP A 240 -0.67 15.03 2.32
N GLN A 241 0.42 14.40 1.90
CA GLN A 241 1.77 14.96 2.03
C GLN A 241 2.03 16.10 1.04
N GLY A 242 1.16 16.32 0.04
CA GLY A 242 1.25 17.38 -0.94
C GLY A 242 2.40 17.20 -1.94
N TYR A 243 3.05 18.32 -2.33
CA TYR A 243 4.12 18.29 -3.33
C TYR A 243 5.48 17.95 -2.72
N PHE A 244 6.26 17.11 -3.45
CA PHE A 244 7.57 16.61 -3.05
C PHE A 244 7.54 15.89 -1.69
N PRO A 245 6.67 14.90 -1.55
CA PRO A 245 6.48 14.15 -0.33
C PRO A 245 7.72 13.32 0.01
N LYS A 246 7.91 13.07 1.31
CA LYS A 246 9.08 12.33 1.79
C LYS A 246 8.84 10.82 1.88
N TYR A 247 7.63 10.40 2.24
CA TYR A 247 7.34 9.03 2.63
C TYR A 247 6.33 8.38 1.67
N VAL A 248 6.74 8.15 0.42
CA VAL A 248 5.81 7.69 -0.63
C VAL A 248 6.12 6.31 -1.21
N HIS A 249 7.30 5.75 -0.92
CA HIS A 249 7.68 4.45 -1.45
C HIS A 249 8.91 3.88 -0.75
N GLY A 250 8.83 2.62 -0.33
CA GLY A 250 9.95 1.87 0.26
C GLY A 250 9.88 1.76 1.78
N MET A 251 11.00 1.34 2.36
CA MET A 251 11.13 1.16 3.81
C MET A 251 11.65 2.43 4.47
N TYR A 252 11.04 2.78 5.61
CA TYR A 252 11.45 3.88 6.46
C TYR A 252 11.53 3.41 7.90
N GLU A 253 12.28 4.15 8.71
CA GLU A 253 12.41 3.91 10.14
C GLU A 253 12.17 5.21 10.90
N LYS A 254 11.38 5.14 11.97
CA LYS A 254 11.15 6.21 12.91
C LYS A 254 11.12 5.64 14.33
N GLU A 255 12.12 6.00 15.13
CA GLU A 255 12.32 5.43 16.46
C GLU A 255 12.44 3.88 16.40
N ARG A 256 11.49 3.16 16.96
CA ARG A 256 11.41 1.68 16.91
C ARG A 256 10.49 1.15 15.81
N LEU A 257 9.73 2.04 15.18
CA LEU A 257 8.75 1.69 14.17
C LEU A 257 9.40 1.59 12.79
N HIS A 258 9.16 0.48 12.10
CA HIS A 258 9.43 0.37 10.67
C HIS A 258 8.15 0.65 9.89
N LEU A 259 8.26 1.36 8.78
CA LEU A 259 7.16 1.67 7.89
C LEU A 259 7.52 1.26 6.48
N PHE A 260 6.69 0.43 5.87
CA PHE A 260 6.73 0.16 4.44
C PHE A 260 5.60 0.92 3.74
N VAL A 261 5.92 1.65 2.68
CA VAL A 261 4.95 2.33 1.82
C VAL A 261 5.02 1.74 0.41
N SER A 262 3.90 1.19 -0.06
CA SER A 262 3.76 0.68 -1.42
C SER A 262 3.57 1.82 -2.42
N SER A 263 4.10 1.68 -3.63
CA SER A 263 3.79 2.61 -4.71
C SER A 263 2.43 2.35 -5.38
N GLY A 264 1.71 1.33 -4.94
CA GLY A 264 0.39 0.98 -5.43
C GLY A 264 0.36 0.38 -6.84
N LEU A 265 -0.80 -0.16 -7.20
CA LEU A 265 -1.03 -0.85 -8.48
C LEU A 265 -1.67 0.05 -9.53
N GLY A 266 -2.72 0.77 -9.17
CA GLY A 266 -3.50 1.64 -10.04
C GLY A 266 -3.38 3.11 -9.65
N SER A 267 -4.36 3.88 -10.08
CA SER A 267 -4.55 5.29 -9.74
C SER A 267 -5.98 5.67 -10.05
N ALA A 268 -6.68 6.26 -9.10
CA ALA A 268 -7.99 6.87 -9.33
C ALA A 268 -7.84 8.23 -10.03
N ASN A 269 -8.87 9.05 -10.01
CA ASN A 269 -8.94 10.39 -10.60
C ASN A 269 -7.95 11.40 -9.98
N GLU A 270 -6.69 11.04 -9.97
CA GLU A 270 -5.60 11.85 -9.41
C GLU A 270 -5.27 13.05 -10.30
N PRO A 271 -4.80 14.18 -9.69
CA PRO A 271 -4.45 15.38 -10.45
C PRO A 271 -3.34 15.18 -11.47
N LEU A 272 -2.46 14.19 -11.23
CA LEU A 272 -1.33 13.85 -12.09
C LEU A 272 -1.41 12.38 -12.51
N PRO A 273 -1.05 12.04 -13.77
CA PRO A 273 -0.92 10.64 -14.18
C PRO A 273 0.32 10.00 -13.54
N ARG A 274 0.34 8.67 -13.48
CA ARG A 274 1.57 7.94 -13.14
C ARG A 274 2.60 8.10 -14.26
N VAL A 275 3.76 8.65 -13.95
CA VAL A 275 4.89 8.82 -14.89
C VAL A 275 6.15 8.31 -14.25
N ASN A 276 6.89 7.43 -14.94
CA ASN A 276 8.11 6.78 -14.43
C ASN A 276 7.89 6.08 -13.08
N ASN A 277 6.69 5.53 -12.89
CA ASN A 277 6.19 4.99 -11.64
C ASN A 277 5.35 3.73 -11.94
N LEU A 278 6.03 2.59 -12.11
CA LEU A 278 5.40 1.33 -12.49
C LEU A 278 4.53 0.79 -11.35
N PRO A 279 3.37 0.15 -11.66
CA PRO A 279 2.58 -0.59 -10.70
C PRO A 279 3.41 -1.63 -9.95
N GLU A 280 3.24 -1.70 -8.63
CA GLU A 280 4.11 -2.50 -7.77
C GLU A 280 3.38 -3.68 -7.13
N VAL A 281 4.00 -4.84 -7.25
CA VAL A 281 3.81 -5.97 -6.34
C VAL A 281 5.02 -5.96 -5.40
N ALA A 282 4.83 -5.57 -4.16
CA ALA A 282 5.91 -5.55 -3.18
C ALA A 282 6.02 -6.89 -2.46
N VAL A 283 7.24 -7.32 -2.22
CA VAL A 283 7.56 -8.48 -1.38
C VAL A 283 8.33 -7.95 -0.18
N VAL A 284 7.77 -8.08 1.01
CA VAL A 284 8.47 -7.79 2.26
C VAL A 284 8.96 -9.12 2.82
N GLU A 285 10.27 -9.34 2.77
CA GLU A 285 10.92 -10.50 3.38
C GLU A 285 11.21 -10.17 4.84
N ILE A 286 10.50 -10.85 5.74
CA ILE A 286 10.65 -10.71 7.19
C ILE A 286 11.66 -11.76 7.62
N GLU A 287 12.82 -11.33 8.08
CA GLU A 287 13.95 -12.20 8.34
C GLU A 287 14.44 -12.04 9.77
N LYS A 288 15.08 -13.10 10.29
CA LYS A 288 15.72 -13.05 11.59
C LYS A 288 16.91 -12.11 11.56
N SER A 289 16.97 -11.16 12.51
CA SER A 289 18.13 -10.30 12.67
C SER A 289 19.41 -11.11 12.85
N THR A 290 20.42 -10.77 12.06
CA THR A 290 21.76 -11.40 12.11
C THR A 290 22.74 -10.60 12.98
N GLN A 291 22.27 -9.48 13.58
CA GLN A 291 23.14 -8.70 14.47
C GLN A 291 23.28 -9.40 15.83
N THR A 292 24.48 -9.84 16.10
CA THR A 292 24.97 -10.32 17.41
C THR A 292 25.58 -9.18 18.22
#